data_e1fdbba4113c08c3b0b0ba8e0f82ebe3
#
_entry.id   e1fdbba4113c08c3b0b0ba8e0f82ebe3
#
_cell.length_a   1.000
_cell.length_b   1.000
_cell.length_c   1.000
_cell.angle_alpha   90.00
_cell.angle_beta   90.00
_cell.angle_gamma   90.00
#
_symmetry.space_group_name_H-M   'P 1'
#
loop_
_entity.id
_entity.type
_entity.pdbx_description
1 polymer ?
#
loop_
_entity_poly.entity_id
_entity_poly.type
_entity_poly.pdbx_seq_one_letter_code
_entity_poly.pdbx_strand_id
1 'polypeptide(L)'
;NEASLELAVGNLIFKSKLIDGKFPDYQQVIPSGESSVLEINVKDFSETLSRVSVLSSEKYKGIRLITSTDGVRISANNPEQEEAEEFFPASYNGEELDIAFNVTYLQEIMSHMQTDTCHINFFGSDKSCLLTPPGSDSPKYVVMPLLI
;
A
#
# COMPACT_ATOMS: atom_id res chain seq x y z
N ASN A 1 7.21 9.93 35.33
CA ASN A 1 5.90 9.27 35.37
C ASN A 1 5.81 8.31 34.19
N GLU A 2 5.65 7.03 34.45
CA GLU A 2 5.68 5.96 33.43
C GLU A 2 4.56 6.05 32.37
N ALA A 3 3.59 6.95 32.58
CA ALA A 3 2.43 7.11 31.68
C ALA A 3 2.53 8.35 30.77
N SER A 4 3.68 9.01 30.70
CA SER A 4 3.83 10.21 29.88
C SER A 4 5.22 10.35 29.26
N LEU A 5 5.24 10.91 28.05
CA LEU A 5 6.44 11.30 27.32
C LEU A 5 6.60 12.84 27.40
N GLU A 6 7.81 13.29 27.67
CA GLU A 6 8.20 14.69 27.56
C GLU A 6 9.39 14.81 26.59
N LEU A 7 9.28 15.68 25.60
CA LEU A 7 10.33 16.01 24.65
C LEU A 7 10.64 17.49 24.78
N ALA A 8 11.92 17.84 24.95
CA ALA A 8 12.40 19.22 25.02
C ALA A 8 13.36 19.49 23.83
N VAL A 9 13.06 20.52 23.04
CA VAL A 9 13.91 20.98 21.94
C VAL A 9 14.08 22.50 22.05
N GLY A 10 15.25 22.96 22.45
CA GLY A 10 15.49 24.36 22.73
C GLY A 10 14.59 24.86 23.89
N ASN A 11 13.74 25.84 23.61
CA ASN A 11 12.76 26.39 24.55
C ASN A 11 11.34 25.76 24.39
N LEU A 12 11.18 24.78 23.53
CA LEU A 12 9.93 24.08 23.30
C LEU A 12 9.89 22.81 24.16
N ILE A 13 8.79 22.62 24.91
CA ILE A 13 8.53 21.40 25.67
C ILE A 13 7.22 20.82 25.15
N PHE A 14 7.29 19.58 24.64
CA PHE A 14 6.14 18.78 24.22
C PHE A 14 5.87 17.70 25.26
N LYS A 15 4.61 17.59 25.73
CA LYS A 15 4.17 16.53 26.65
C LYS A 15 3.01 15.77 26.06
N SER A 16 3.06 14.44 26.13
CA SER A 16 1.98 13.57 25.70
C SER A 16 1.77 12.44 26.68
N LYS A 17 0.53 11.98 26.84
CA LYS A 17 0.24 10.73 27.55
C LYS A 17 0.62 9.54 26.65
N LEU A 18 1.14 8.50 27.26
CA LEU A 18 1.33 7.22 26.61
C LEU A 18 -0.01 6.46 26.59
N ILE A 19 -0.22 5.72 25.50
CA ILE A 19 -1.35 4.80 25.38
C ILE A 19 -1.04 3.56 26.21
N ASP A 20 -2.00 3.09 27.01
CA ASP A 20 -1.86 1.84 27.76
C ASP A 20 -1.83 0.67 26.79
N GLY A 21 -0.81 -0.19 26.93
CA GLY A 21 -0.63 -1.38 26.13
C GLY A 21 0.79 -1.53 25.58
N LYS A 22 1.09 -2.75 25.17
CA LYS A 22 2.36 -3.05 24.50
C LYS A 22 2.21 -2.72 23.01
N PHE A 23 3.12 -1.91 22.46
CA PHE A 23 3.16 -1.68 21.01
C PHE A 23 3.37 -3.02 20.29
N PRO A 24 2.58 -3.33 19.26
CA PRO A 24 2.74 -4.55 18.47
C PRO A 24 4.14 -4.65 17.89
N ASP A 25 4.69 -5.85 17.83
CA ASP A 25 5.96 -6.10 17.17
C ASP A 25 5.78 -5.94 15.65
N TYR A 26 6.24 -4.81 15.12
CA TYR A 26 6.12 -4.50 13.70
C TYR A 26 6.85 -5.50 12.80
N GLN A 27 7.88 -6.20 13.32
CA GLN A 27 8.59 -7.21 12.55
C GLN A 27 7.70 -8.40 12.18
N GLN A 28 6.68 -8.69 12.97
CA GLN A 28 5.73 -9.76 12.70
C GLN A 28 4.73 -9.42 11.60
N VAL A 29 4.53 -8.14 11.27
CA VAL A 29 3.63 -7.73 10.19
C VAL A 29 4.34 -7.58 8.84
N ILE A 30 5.69 -7.54 8.83
CA ILE A 30 6.46 -7.52 7.59
C ILE A 30 6.44 -8.93 6.99
N PRO A 31 5.82 -9.12 5.82
CA PRO A 31 5.76 -10.44 5.19
C PRO A 31 7.16 -10.90 4.80
N SER A 32 7.38 -12.21 4.84
CA SER A 32 8.66 -12.84 4.52
C SER A 32 8.43 -14.14 3.73
N GLY A 33 9.45 -14.58 3.00
CA GLY A 33 9.40 -15.76 2.14
C GLY A 33 9.46 -15.41 0.66
N GLU A 34 9.07 -16.35 -0.19
CA GLU A 34 9.00 -16.12 -1.64
C GLU A 34 7.87 -15.16 -1.98
N SER A 35 8.15 -14.22 -2.85
CA SER A 35 7.20 -13.22 -3.33
C SER A 35 7.23 -13.10 -4.84
N SER A 36 6.09 -12.75 -5.41
CA SER A 36 6.00 -12.28 -6.79
C SER A 36 6.10 -10.76 -6.82
N VAL A 37 6.85 -10.24 -7.77
CA VAL A 37 7.19 -8.82 -7.84
C VAL A 37 6.53 -8.17 -9.04
N LEU A 38 5.78 -7.10 -8.79
CA LEU A 38 5.28 -6.16 -9.78
C LEU A 38 6.15 -4.90 -9.73
N GLU A 39 6.85 -4.60 -10.82
CA GLU A 39 7.62 -3.37 -10.95
C GLU A 39 6.78 -2.28 -11.61
N ILE A 40 6.62 -1.15 -10.94
CA ILE A 40 5.80 -0.03 -11.41
C ILE A 40 6.59 1.26 -11.50
N ASN A 41 6.21 2.14 -12.44
CA ASN A 41 6.55 3.56 -12.38
C ASN A 41 5.64 4.26 -11.36
N VAL A 42 6.23 4.94 -10.38
CA VAL A 42 5.51 5.54 -9.25
C VAL A 42 4.53 6.62 -9.69
N LYS A 43 4.97 7.51 -10.59
CA LYS A 43 4.14 8.62 -11.07
C LYS A 43 2.94 8.11 -11.86
N ASP A 44 3.18 7.26 -12.86
CA ASP A 44 2.15 6.76 -13.75
C ASP A 44 1.14 5.90 -12.98
N PHE A 45 1.62 5.09 -12.04
CA PHE A 45 0.76 4.28 -11.19
C PHE A 45 -0.11 5.15 -10.26
N SER A 46 0.48 6.20 -9.66
CA SER A 46 -0.26 7.17 -8.83
C SER A 46 -1.37 7.87 -9.62
N GLU A 47 -1.10 8.26 -10.86
CA GLU A 47 -2.09 8.86 -11.76
C GLU A 47 -3.22 7.88 -12.10
N THR A 48 -2.87 6.61 -12.39
CA THR A 48 -3.86 5.55 -12.63
C THR A 48 -4.73 5.30 -11.42
N LEU A 49 -4.13 5.17 -10.23
CA LEU A 49 -4.88 5.04 -8.98
C LEU A 49 -5.85 6.22 -8.76
N SER A 50 -5.41 7.43 -9.09
CA SER A 50 -6.24 8.64 -8.94
C SER A 50 -7.45 8.62 -9.87
N ARG A 51 -7.28 8.19 -11.13
CA ARG A 51 -8.39 8.08 -12.09
C ARG A 51 -9.39 7.01 -11.68
N VAL A 52 -8.91 5.80 -11.37
CA VAL A 52 -9.79 4.68 -10.99
C VAL A 52 -10.50 4.95 -9.66
N SER A 53 -9.84 5.62 -8.72
CA SER A 53 -10.41 5.90 -7.39
C SER A 53 -11.64 6.80 -7.40
N VAL A 54 -11.88 7.56 -8.47
CA VAL A 54 -13.07 8.43 -8.60
C VAL A 54 -14.37 7.65 -8.42
N LEU A 55 -14.42 6.41 -8.91
CA LEU A 55 -15.58 5.53 -8.77
C LEU A 55 -15.46 4.52 -7.62
N SER A 56 -14.47 4.67 -6.74
CA SER A 56 -14.41 3.84 -5.54
C SER A 56 -15.46 4.26 -4.51
N SER A 57 -15.99 3.29 -3.76
CA SER A 57 -16.90 3.56 -2.66
C SER A 57 -16.29 4.56 -1.67
N GLU A 58 -17.02 5.62 -1.32
CA GLU A 58 -16.56 6.63 -0.35
C GLU A 58 -16.23 6.02 1.03
N LYS A 59 -16.95 4.98 1.41
CA LYS A 59 -16.79 4.32 2.71
C LYS A 59 -15.59 3.39 2.78
N TYR A 60 -15.37 2.60 1.72
CA TYR A 60 -14.36 1.52 1.75
C TYR A 60 -13.09 1.85 0.98
N LYS A 61 -13.16 2.78 0.01
CA LYS A 61 -12.03 3.17 -0.83
C LYS A 61 -11.31 1.97 -1.46
N GLY A 62 -12.08 0.90 -1.73
CA GLY A 62 -11.55 -0.35 -2.26
C GLY A 62 -11.23 -0.25 -3.75
N ILE A 63 -10.09 -0.78 -4.14
CA ILE A 63 -9.74 -1.08 -5.52
C ILE A 63 -9.33 -2.55 -5.61
N ARG A 64 -9.58 -3.16 -6.77
CA ARG A 64 -9.19 -4.53 -7.09
C ARG A 64 -8.05 -4.52 -8.09
N LEU A 65 -7.04 -5.31 -7.84
CA LEU A 65 -5.88 -5.52 -8.70
C LEU A 65 -5.87 -6.95 -9.19
N ILE A 66 -5.85 -7.16 -10.49
CA ILE A 66 -5.65 -8.47 -11.11
C ILE A 66 -4.35 -8.40 -11.90
N THR A 67 -3.33 -9.11 -11.41
CA THR A 67 -2.00 -9.12 -12.03
C THR A 67 -1.94 -10.10 -13.20
N SER A 68 -1.13 -9.77 -14.18
CA SER A 68 -0.75 -10.63 -15.30
C SER A 68 0.72 -10.38 -15.66
N THR A 69 1.30 -11.23 -16.51
CA THR A 69 2.69 -11.06 -16.95
C THR A 69 2.98 -9.70 -17.59
N ASP A 70 1.98 -9.08 -18.19
CA ASP A 70 2.10 -7.84 -18.96
C ASP A 70 1.72 -6.58 -18.16
N GLY A 71 1.22 -6.77 -16.92
CA GLY A 71 0.80 -5.65 -16.09
C GLY A 71 -0.26 -6.00 -15.06
N VAL A 72 -1.03 -5.00 -14.70
CA VAL A 72 -2.10 -5.13 -13.72
C VAL A 72 -3.37 -4.41 -14.19
N ARG A 73 -4.49 -5.10 -14.10
CA ARG A 73 -5.82 -4.53 -14.26
C ARG A 73 -6.27 -3.98 -12.92
N ILE A 74 -6.65 -2.72 -12.91
CA ILE A 74 -7.07 -2.00 -11.71
C ILE A 74 -8.52 -1.60 -11.91
N SER A 75 -9.39 -2.01 -10.99
CA SER A 75 -10.81 -1.65 -11.05
C SER A 75 -11.33 -1.15 -9.71
N ALA A 76 -12.34 -0.31 -9.77
CA ALA A 76 -13.10 0.17 -8.63
C ALA A 76 -14.59 0.21 -8.98
N ASN A 77 -15.43 -0.04 -8.01
CA ASN A 77 -16.89 0.08 -8.14
C ASN A 77 -17.48 0.77 -6.92
N ASN A 78 -18.65 1.36 -7.12
CA ASN A 78 -19.44 1.99 -6.05
C ASN A 78 -20.78 1.23 -5.85
N PRO A 79 -21.54 1.57 -4.80
CA PRO A 79 -22.85 0.97 -4.53
C PRO A 79 -23.89 1.22 -5.64
N GLU A 80 -23.70 2.27 -6.44
CA GLU A 80 -24.56 2.64 -7.57
C GLU A 80 -24.28 1.79 -8.81
N GLN A 81 -23.38 0.80 -8.71
CA GLN A 81 -22.95 -0.08 -9.80
C GLN A 81 -22.21 0.63 -10.94
N GLU A 82 -21.64 1.77 -10.66
CA GLU A 82 -20.68 2.39 -11.57
C GLU A 82 -19.31 1.74 -11.38
N GLU A 83 -18.59 1.53 -12.48
CA GLU A 83 -17.29 0.87 -12.50
C GLU A 83 -16.27 1.67 -13.30
N ALA A 84 -15.07 1.78 -12.76
CA ALA A 84 -13.90 2.22 -13.50
C ALA A 84 -12.91 1.06 -13.60
N GLU A 85 -12.35 0.86 -14.78
CA GLU A 85 -11.30 -0.13 -15.02
C GLU A 85 -10.21 0.47 -15.89
N GLU A 86 -8.96 0.22 -15.52
CA GLU A 86 -7.79 0.63 -16.30
C GLU A 86 -6.74 -0.49 -16.27
N PHE A 87 -6.10 -0.73 -17.42
CA PHE A 87 -4.95 -1.62 -17.50
C PHE A 87 -3.65 -0.80 -17.39
N PHE A 88 -2.83 -1.14 -16.41
CA PHE A 88 -1.52 -0.54 -16.18
C PHE A 88 -0.43 -1.50 -16.65
N PRO A 89 0.33 -1.16 -17.72
CA PRO A 89 1.44 -1.97 -18.19
C PRO A 89 2.58 -2.00 -17.17
N ALA A 90 3.04 -3.18 -16.81
CA ALA A 90 4.11 -3.38 -15.83
C ALA A 90 4.73 -4.77 -15.99
N SER A 91 5.93 -4.97 -15.47
CA SER A 91 6.57 -6.28 -15.41
C SER A 91 6.14 -7.00 -14.14
N TYR A 92 5.59 -8.19 -14.27
CA TYR A 92 5.22 -9.06 -13.17
C TYR A 92 5.77 -10.48 -13.37
N ASN A 93 6.40 -11.03 -12.34
CA ASN A 93 7.09 -12.32 -12.41
C ASN A 93 6.34 -13.48 -11.75
N GLY A 94 5.08 -13.27 -11.33
CA GLY A 94 4.26 -14.27 -10.65
C GLY A 94 3.15 -14.84 -11.50
N GLU A 95 2.38 -15.74 -10.90
CA GLU A 95 1.10 -16.20 -11.42
C GLU A 95 0.03 -15.11 -11.23
N GLU A 96 -1.06 -15.19 -12.02
CA GLU A 96 -2.18 -14.25 -11.87
C GLU A 96 -2.66 -14.22 -10.43
N LEU A 97 -2.77 -13.01 -9.88
CA LEU A 97 -3.19 -12.75 -8.53
C LEU A 97 -4.34 -11.76 -8.54
N ASP A 98 -5.39 -12.08 -7.81
CA ASP A 98 -6.57 -11.24 -7.58
C ASP A 98 -6.57 -10.78 -6.12
N ILE A 99 -6.44 -9.47 -5.91
CA ILE A 99 -6.27 -8.89 -4.58
C ILE A 99 -6.85 -7.47 -4.52
N ALA A 100 -7.41 -7.09 -3.37
CA ALA A 100 -7.96 -5.74 -3.18
C ALA A 100 -7.23 -4.98 -2.09
N PHE A 101 -7.17 -3.65 -2.28
CA PHE A 101 -6.56 -2.74 -1.32
C PHE A 101 -7.39 -1.47 -1.13
N ASN A 102 -7.16 -0.79 -0.02
CA ASN A 102 -7.61 0.58 0.13
C ASN A 102 -6.73 1.51 -0.72
N VAL A 103 -7.33 2.17 -1.71
CA VAL A 103 -6.60 3.03 -2.66
C VAL A 103 -5.87 4.17 -1.98
N THR A 104 -6.45 4.71 -0.90
CA THR A 104 -5.83 5.83 -0.16
C THR A 104 -4.47 5.45 0.41
N TYR A 105 -4.32 4.21 0.91
CA TYR A 105 -3.03 3.75 1.42
C TYR A 105 -1.99 3.60 0.31
N LEU A 106 -2.38 3.08 -0.84
CA LEU A 106 -1.47 2.99 -1.98
C LEU A 106 -1.06 4.37 -2.49
N GLN A 107 -2.01 5.31 -2.60
CA GLN A 107 -1.73 6.68 -3.02
C GLN A 107 -0.79 7.40 -2.03
N GLU A 108 -1.01 7.20 -0.73
CA GLU A 108 -0.13 7.76 0.31
C GLU A 108 1.29 7.22 0.18
N ILE A 109 1.47 5.91 -0.02
CA ILE A 109 2.79 5.32 -0.24
C ILE A 109 3.44 5.89 -1.50
N MET A 110 2.71 5.97 -2.62
CA MET A 110 3.25 6.56 -3.86
C MET A 110 3.71 8.00 -3.64
N SER A 111 2.97 8.80 -2.85
CA SER A 111 3.35 10.19 -2.55
C SER A 111 4.62 10.33 -1.70
N HIS A 112 4.99 9.30 -0.95
CA HIS A 112 6.19 9.27 -0.11
C HIS A 112 7.37 8.53 -0.74
N MET A 113 7.13 7.81 -1.85
CA MET A 113 8.19 7.12 -2.58
C MET A 113 9.12 8.14 -3.25
N GLN A 114 10.41 8.05 -2.97
CA GLN A 114 11.42 9.01 -3.48
C GLN A 114 12.12 8.52 -4.75
N THR A 115 11.76 7.34 -5.24
CA THR A 115 12.30 6.72 -6.46
C THR A 115 11.27 6.76 -7.58
N ASP A 116 11.72 6.78 -8.84
CA ASP A 116 10.84 6.75 -10.01
C ASP A 116 10.12 5.40 -10.17
N THR A 117 10.71 4.33 -9.63
CA THR A 117 10.15 2.97 -9.67
C THR A 117 9.94 2.42 -8.27
N CYS A 118 9.00 1.51 -8.12
CA CYS A 118 8.68 0.80 -6.89
C CYS A 118 8.44 -0.68 -7.20
N HIS A 119 8.90 -1.55 -6.32
CA HIS A 119 8.56 -2.98 -6.31
C HIS A 119 7.40 -3.23 -5.36
N ILE A 120 6.32 -3.81 -5.87
CA ILE A 120 5.22 -4.34 -5.06
C ILE A 120 5.41 -5.84 -4.97
N ASN A 121 5.75 -6.33 -3.78
CA ASN A 121 6.01 -7.73 -3.50
C ASN A 121 4.73 -8.36 -2.94
N PHE A 122 4.17 -9.34 -3.64
CA PHE A 122 3.01 -10.11 -3.23
C PHE A 122 3.42 -11.47 -2.69
N PHE A 123 2.85 -11.86 -1.56
CA PHE A 123 3.10 -13.12 -0.86
C PHE A 123 1.89 -14.05 -0.90
N GLY A 124 0.84 -13.67 -1.62
CA GLY A 124 -0.44 -14.36 -1.78
C GLY A 124 -1.60 -13.37 -1.74
N SER A 125 -2.81 -13.83 -2.09
CA SER A 125 -4.02 -13.00 -2.16
C SER A 125 -4.58 -12.58 -0.80
N ASP A 126 -4.21 -13.30 0.25
CA ASP A 126 -4.67 -13.11 1.64
C ASP A 126 -3.60 -12.52 2.56
N LYS A 127 -2.40 -12.27 2.03
CA LYS A 127 -1.27 -11.75 2.81
C LYS A 127 -1.01 -10.29 2.50
N SER A 128 -0.39 -9.62 3.48
CA SER A 128 0.11 -8.25 3.27
C SER A 128 1.06 -8.20 2.08
N CYS A 129 1.02 -7.13 1.31
CA CYS A 129 2.06 -6.83 0.34
C CYS A 129 3.12 -5.90 0.94
N LEU A 130 4.31 -5.95 0.36
CA LEU A 130 5.45 -5.13 0.76
C LEU A 130 5.88 -4.26 -0.42
N LEU A 131 5.87 -2.94 -0.24
CA LEU A 131 6.36 -2.00 -1.24
C LEU A 131 7.73 -1.48 -0.82
N THR A 132 8.67 -1.51 -1.76
CA THR A 132 10.07 -1.08 -1.53
C THR A 132 10.61 -0.36 -2.76
N PRO A 133 11.61 0.54 -2.58
CA PRO A 133 12.42 1.01 -3.69
C PRO A 133 13.21 -0.15 -4.32
N PRO A 134 13.46 -0.14 -5.65
CA PRO A 134 14.30 -1.14 -6.29
C PRO A 134 15.72 -1.16 -5.70
N GLY A 135 16.22 -2.35 -5.40
CA GLY A 135 17.58 -2.54 -4.88
C GLY A 135 17.82 -2.00 -3.47
N SER A 136 16.77 -1.64 -2.74
CA SER A 136 16.84 -1.15 -1.37
C SER A 136 15.76 -1.79 -0.50
N ASP A 137 16.13 -2.08 0.73
CA ASP A 137 15.23 -2.60 1.76
C ASP A 137 14.61 -1.49 2.64
N SER A 138 14.85 -0.23 2.33
CA SER A 138 14.38 0.90 3.11
C SER A 138 14.05 2.10 2.22
N PRO A 139 12.90 2.77 2.42
CA PRO A 139 11.85 2.40 3.38
C PRO A 139 11.06 1.15 2.97
N LYS A 140 10.40 0.50 3.94
CA LYS A 140 9.46 -0.60 3.74
C LYS A 140 8.04 -0.12 4.05
N TYR A 141 7.12 -0.33 3.12
CA TYR A 141 5.70 -0.06 3.32
C TYR A 141 4.92 -1.36 3.26
N VAL A 142 4.16 -1.65 4.30
CA VAL A 142 3.34 -2.86 4.38
C VAL A 142 1.87 -2.47 4.26
N VAL A 143 1.15 -3.09 3.33
CA VAL A 143 -0.27 -2.87 3.14
C VAL A 143 -1.02 -4.19 3.25
N MET A 144 -2.05 -4.21 4.09
CA MET A 144 -2.92 -5.37 4.23
C MET A 144 -3.99 -5.34 3.15
N PRO A 145 -4.31 -6.49 2.53
CA PRO A 145 -5.41 -6.57 1.58
C PRO A 145 -6.77 -6.39 2.27
N LEU A 146 -7.74 -5.94 1.48
CA LEU A 146 -9.14 -6.01 1.85
C LEU A 146 -9.66 -7.43 1.56
N LEU A 147 -10.53 -7.93 2.42
CA LEU A 147 -11.27 -9.16 2.14
C LEU A 147 -12.35 -8.85 1.09
N ILE A 148 -12.29 -9.55 -0.04
CA ILE A 148 -13.27 -9.49 -1.14
C ILE A 148 -14.26 -10.64 -1.00
#